data_d7e7528ac390b465a4f412a0a81eee61
#
_entry.id   d7e7528ac390b465a4f412a0a81eee61
#
_cell.length_a   1.000
_cell.length_b   1.000
_cell.length_c   1.000
_cell.angle_alpha   90.00
_cell.angle_beta   90.00
_cell.angle_gamma   90.00
#
_symmetry.space_group_name_H-M   'P 1'
#
loop_
_entity.id
_entity.type
_entity.pdbx_description
1 polymer ?
#
loop_
_entity_poly.entity_id
_entity_poly.type
_entity_poly.pdbx_seq_one_letter_code
_entity_poly.pdbx_strand_id
1 'polypeptide(L)'
;MIRTIILGVFLMFFQLLLSPAYAQSEAGPGIISAVESMQKGDFKRADDILKEIISDNPKADAAWYYLGMNYINMKDVDMAEECFCAAAALDSTNFWYRHSLASLYEVTSRPKMTIKMYEELLKDFPQKSDLYFELVGLYSSQKEYEKALQVVEEIETVFGLTESIAIYRFNLLRQLQRLEEAHKSLEQYNSKYSSPYVLSVLADQCLQEYKDSAAIKYYDEALELAPDYAPALVGKAEVMRITRRYDEYLNILSTYVSLPEAPAEGKAGYFSEILKRLDANFMTKFGAKLDGIMDKAVEVHPNDSSILNLVGMYHYSVGHQDLACRYFRKNAEIHPESVSASAAYSDLLMYYQRWEDLAEQGRNAFDRFPKNVGFLEMALVADRFLDRNEEALALCDEILKSGEADSTVVARTWSAKGDIYYDLDETKKAFKAYDASLKYQSDNIYVLNNYAYYLCINRKNLKKAWQMSKKAVEAEPDNATYLDTFGWILYNMGRPEEALTHFKRAMIYGGKESPVILDHYAEVLFALKEYDRAMVYWNKALLINNGEVEDLQGRIQKRKEMMSKAK
;
A
#
# COMPACT_ATOMS: atom_id res chain seq x y z
N MET A 1 14.10 11.62 12.01
CA MET A 1 15.01 12.74 12.01
C MET A 1 15.80 12.89 13.33
N ILE A 2 15.17 13.08 14.50
CA ILE A 2 15.89 13.20 15.80
C ILE A 2 16.77 11.97 16.13
N ARG A 3 16.34 10.74 15.82
CA ARG A 3 17.15 9.52 16.03
C ARG A 3 18.37 9.40 15.11
N THR A 4 18.31 9.93 13.91
CA THR A 4 19.42 9.90 12.92
C THR A 4 20.49 10.92 13.26
N ILE A 5 20.09 12.09 13.77
CA ILE A 5 21.00 13.14 14.24
C ILE A 5 21.73 12.68 15.51
N ILE A 6 21.02 12.03 16.45
CA ILE A 6 21.62 11.44 17.65
C ILE A 6 22.63 10.36 17.28
N LEU A 7 22.39 9.53 16.26
CA LEU A 7 23.31 8.49 15.81
C LEU A 7 24.55 9.07 15.10
N GLY A 8 24.39 10.14 14.31
CA GLY A 8 25.49 10.86 13.65
C GLY A 8 26.43 11.54 14.65
N VAL A 9 25.85 12.19 15.66
CA VAL A 9 26.60 12.78 16.77
C VAL A 9 27.33 11.69 17.60
N PHE A 10 26.72 10.51 17.78
CA PHE A 10 27.32 9.39 18.52
C PHE A 10 28.55 8.77 17.81
N LEU A 11 28.56 8.72 16.49
CA LEU A 11 29.71 8.20 15.70
C LEU A 11 30.90 9.21 15.70
N MET A 12 30.64 10.50 15.77
CA MET A 12 31.70 11.52 15.94
C MET A 12 32.37 11.47 17.32
N PHE A 13 31.68 10.98 18.34
CA PHE A 13 32.21 10.81 19.70
C PHE A 13 33.48 9.96 19.77
N PHE A 14 33.58 8.91 18.95
CA PHE A 14 34.70 7.96 19.02
C PHE A 14 36.01 8.55 18.48
N GLN A 15 35.96 9.53 17.60
CA GLN A 15 37.17 10.14 17.03
C GLN A 15 37.78 11.24 17.90
N LEU A 16 36.98 11.91 18.73
CA LEU A 16 37.46 12.98 19.63
C LEU A 16 38.16 12.46 20.90
N LEU A 17 37.80 11.27 21.39
CA LEU A 17 38.44 10.63 22.55
C LEU A 17 39.89 10.17 22.27
N LEU A 18 40.33 10.19 21.00
CA LEU A 18 41.64 9.74 20.57
C LEU A 18 42.67 10.87 20.34
N SER A 19 42.31 12.13 20.61
CA SER A 19 43.32 13.21 20.49
C SER A 19 44.22 13.22 21.75
N PRO A 20 45.54 13.05 21.60
CA PRO A 20 46.47 12.99 22.73
C PRO A 20 46.54 14.26 23.60
N ALA A 21 46.06 15.39 23.08
CA ALA A 21 46.08 16.67 23.76
C ALA A 21 45.12 16.80 24.94
N TYR A 22 43.94 16.10 24.87
CA TYR A 22 42.95 16.16 25.97
C TYR A 22 43.24 15.21 27.15
N ALA A 23 43.94 14.10 26.90
CA ALA A 23 44.29 13.16 27.95
C ALA A 23 45.34 13.68 28.95
N GLN A 24 45.95 14.81 28.63
CA GLN A 24 47.04 15.43 29.46
C GLN A 24 46.60 16.65 30.28
N SER A 25 45.33 17.08 30.19
CA SER A 25 44.81 18.17 31.02
C SER A 25 44.36 17.65 32.39
N GLU A 26 44.50 18.44 33.47
CA GLU A 26 44.03 18.07 34.82
C GLU A 26 42.52 17.78 34.88
N ALA A 27 41.70 18.31 33.97
CA ALA A 27 40.27 18.06 33.84
C ALA A 27 39.92 16.78 33.02
N GLY A 28 40.90 16.19 32.32
CA GLY A 28 40.71 15.07 31.41
C GLY A 28 40.04 13.84 32.02
N PRO A 29 40.48 13.31 33.17
CA PRO A 29 39.89 12.12 33.82
C PRO A 29 38.42 12.34 34.23
N GLY A 30 38.07 13.53 34.69
CA GLY A 30 36.68 13.88 35.08
C GLY A 30 35.77 13.94 33.87
N ILE A 31 36.20 14.55 32.77
CA ILE A 31 35.41 14.60 31.50
C ILE A 31 35.19 13.20 30.96
N ILE A 32 36.18 12.31 30.97
CA ILE A 32 36.03 10.92 30.54
C ILE A 32 34.99 10.20 31.39
N SER A 33 35.00 10.36 32.73
CA SER A 33 34.00 9.77 33.63
C SER A 33 32.59 10.30 33.36
N ALA A 34 32.45 11.59 33.03
CA ALA A 34 31.16 12.17 32.65
C ALA A 34 30.64 11.57 31.33
N VAL A 35 31.51 11.45 30.30
CA VAL A 35 31.16 10.84 29.00
C VAL A 35 30.75 9.38 29.17
N GLU A 36 31.46 8.58 30.00
CA GLU A 36 31.06 7.22 30.32
C GLU A 36 29.69 7.16 31.00
N SER A 37 29.37 8.11 31.88
CA SER A 37 28.07 8.21 32.54
C SER A 37 26.97 8.54 31.52
N MET A 38 27.22 9.45 30.58
CA MET A 38 26.30 9.76 29.48
C MET A 38 26.03 8.51 28.59
N GLN A 39 27.06 7.71 28.27
CA GLN A 39 26.91 6.48 27.49
C GLN A 39 26.07 5.42 28.19
N LYS A 40 26.10 5.38 29.52
CA LYS A 40 25.28 4.51 30.36
C LYS A 40 23.86 5.04 30.58
N GLY A 41 23.56 6.25 30.07
CA GLY A 41 22.26 6.91 30.28
C GLY A 41 22.11 7.60 31.64
N ASP A 42 23.19 7.66 32.44
CA ASP A 42 23.20 8.33 33.74
C ASP A 42 23.55 9.82 33.56
N PHE A 43 22.62 10.54 32.93
CA PHE A 43 22.77 11.95 32.59
C PHE A 43 22.90 12.85 33.82
N LYS A 44 22.27 12.45 34.96
CA LYS A 44 22.37 13.20 36.20
C LYS A 44 23.76 13.15 36.78
N ARG A 45 24.37 11.98 36.80
CA ARG A 45 25.76 11.81 37.27
C ARG A 45 26.75 12.57 36.37
N ALA A 46 26.53 12.55 35.05
CA ALA A 46 27.34 13.31 34.11
C ALA A 46 27.21 14.83 34.38
N ASP A 47 26.00 15.32 34.64
CA ASP A 47 25.72 16.72 34.98
C ASP A 47 26.48 17.14 36.25
N ASP A 48 26.38 16.34 37.33
CA ASP A 48 27.07 16.62 38.61
C ASP A 48 28.59 16.70 38.40
N ILE A 49 29.21 15.74 37.71
CA ILE A 49 30.66 15.73 37.43
C ILE A 49 31.09 16.95 36.63
N LEU A 50 30.37 17.29 35.55
CA LEU A 50 30.75 18.40 34.66
C LEU A 50 30.59 19.75 35.38
N LYS A 51 29.56 19.91 36.20
CA LYS A 51 29.37 21.14 37.02
C LYS A 51 30.43 21.30 38.11
N GLU A 52 30.88 20.19 38.70
CA GLU A 52 32.03 20.24 39.64
C GLU A 52 33.28 20.71 38.94
N ILE A 53 33.63 20.16 37.74
CA ILE A 53 34.78 20.59 36.95
C ILE A 53 34.69 22.11 36.61
N ILE A 54 33.49 22.57 36.20
CA ILE A 54 33.27 23.98 35.85
C ILE A 54 33.36 24.87 37.09
N SER A 55 32.91 24.39 38.27
CA SER A 55 33.02 25.12 39.51
C SER A 55 34.49 25.34 39.92
N ASP A 56 35.29 24.28 39.78
CA ASP A 56 36.73 24.33 40.10
C ASP A 56 37.52 25.12 39.07
N ASN A 57 37.14 25.00 37.79
CA ASN A 57 37.77 25.75 36.69
C ASN A 57 36.72 26.27 35.70
N PRO A 58 36.18 27.50 35.90
CA PRO A 58 35.21 28.11 34.99
C PRO A 58 35.69 28.30 33.52
N LYS A 59 37.02 28.16 33.27
CA LYS A 59 37.60 28.21 31.94
C LYS A 59 37.77 26.85 31.28
N ALA A 60 37.23 25.79 31.85
CA ALA A 60 37.25 24.46 31.26
C ALA A 60 36.25 24.36 30.08
N ASP A 61 36.68 24.87 28.94
CA ASP A 61 35.87 24.92 27.68
C ASP A 61 35.27 23.57 27.29
N ALA A 62 36.06 22.48 27.39
CA ALA A 62 35.58 21.13 27.12
C ALA A 62 34.47 20.68 28.09
N ALA A 63 34.58 21.07 29.38
CA ALA A 63 33.51 20.70 30.35
C ALA A 63 32.18 21.38 30.00
N TRP A 64 32.23 22.65 29.60
CA TRP A 64 31.07 23.37 29.07
C TRP A 64 30.49 22.68 27.83
N TYR A 65 31.33 22.28 26.88
CA TYR A 65 30.89 21.57 25.67
C TYR A 65 30.18 20.25 25.99
N TYR A 66 30.78 19.38 26.83
CA TYR A 66 30.17 18.12 27.20
C TYR A 66 28.93 18.29 28.09
N LEU A 67 28.87 19.35 28.87
CA LEU A 67 27.64 19.70 29.62
C LEU A 67 26.50 20.06 28.66
N GLY A 68 26.79 20.84 27.61
CA GLY A 68 25.83 21.12 26.54
C GLY A 68 25.34 19.85 25.86
N MET A 69 26.25 18.92 25.54
CA MET A 69 25.90 17.61 24.97
C MET A 69 25.01 16.79 25.92
N ASN A 70 25.29 16.84 27.23
CA ASN A 70 24.47 16.18 28.23
C ASN A 70 23.05 16.75 28.26
N TYR A 71 22.89 18.07 28.20
CA TYR A 71 21.58 18.73 28.13
C TYR A 71 20.81 18.40 26.83
N ILE A 72 21.50 18.22 25.67
CA ILE A 72 20.86 17.68 24.47
C ILE A 72 20.23 16.32 24.72
N ASN A 73 20.95 15.40 25.40
CA ASN A 73 20.42 14.09 25.77
C ASN A 73 19.24 14.18 26.74
N MET A 74 19.27 15.15 27.65
CA MET A 74 18.18 15.44 28.59
C MET A 74 17.02 16.22 27.94
N LYS A 75 17.15 16.64 26.67
CA LYS A 75 16.20 17.46 25.91
C LYS A 75 16.00 18.88 26.46
N ASP A 76 16.97 19.39 27.17
CA ASP A 76 17.00 20.75 27.67
C ASP A 76 17.80 21.64 26.69
N VAL A 77 17.09 22.18 25.72
CA VAL A 77 17.66 22.94 24.58
C VAL A 77 18.26 24.27 25.05
N ASP A 78 17.62 24.93 26.01
CA ASP A 78 18.04 26.26 26.49
C ASP A 78 19.37 26.17 27.25
N MET A 79 19.47 25.18 28.16
CA MET A 79 20.71 24.92 28.88
C MET A 79 21.84 24.41 27.95
N ALA A 80 21.51 23.65 26.92
CA ALA A 80 22.48 23.22 25.92
C ALA A 80 23.04 24.39 25.14
N GLU A 81 22.20 25.36 24.74
CA GLU A 81 22.63 26.59 24.06
C GLU A 81 23.57 27.43 24.93
N GLU A 82 23.20 27.64 26.19
CA GLU A 82 24.07 28.39 27.13
C GLU A 82 25.46 27.75 27.26
N CYS A 83 25.50 26.44 27.38
CA CYS A 83 26.72 25.67 27.53
C CYS A 83 27.58 25.71 26.25
N PHE A 84 26.98 25.53 25.08
CA PHE A 84 27.73 25.64 23.80
C PHE A 84 28.22 27.08 23.53
N CYS A 85 27.44 28.10 23.90
CA CYS A 85 27.87 29.47 23.83
C CYS A 85 29.08 29.73 24.73
N ALA A 86 29.06 29.21 25.97
CA ALA A 86 30.19 29.34 26.90
C ALA A 86 31.44 28.66 26.36
N ALA A 87 31.32 27.41 25.87
CA ALA A 87 32.43 26.69 25.28
C ALA A 87 33.04 27.45 24.07
N ALA A 88 32.21 27.92 23.15
CA ALA A 88 32.64 28.67 21.97
C ALA A 88 33.25 30.05 22.32
N ALA A 89 32.80 30.67 23.41
CA ALA A 89 33.38 31.92 23.89
C ALA A 89 34.75 31.73 24.54
N LEU A 90 34.97 30.58 25.22
CA LEU A 90 36.23 30.23 25.87
C LEU A 90 37.33 29.82 24.84
N ASP A 91 36.93 29.05 23.83
CA ASP A 91 37.80 28.70 22.70
C ASP A 91 37.04 28.90 21.37
N SER A 92 37.15 30.09 20.80
CA SER A 92 36.54 30.42 19.51
C SER A 92 37.23 29.78 18.30
N THR A 93 38.40 29.18 18.51
CA THR A 93 39.16 28.50 17.43
C THR A 93 38.72 27.02 17.30
N ASN A 94 38.00 26.50 18.26
CA ASN A 94 37.53 25.12 18.22
C ASN A 94 36.32 24.96 17.29
N PHE A 95 36.54 24.22 16.21
CA PHE A 95 35.49 23.95 15.23
C PHE A 95 34.24 23.33 15.84
N TRP A 96 34.41 22.34 16.71
CA TRP A 96 33.30 21.53 17.21
C TRP A 96 32.36 22.30 18.12
N TYR A 97 32.84 23.25 18.90
CA TYR A 97 31.98 24.03 19.78
C TYR A 97 31.03 24.92 18.98
N ARG A 98 31.56 25.58 17.95
CA ARG A 98 30.77 26.44 17.05
C ARG A 98 29.87 25.66 16.14
N HIS A 99 30.33 24.50 15.65
CA HIS A 99 29.55 23.60 14.81
C HIS A 99 28.36 23.02 15.58
N SER A 100 28.55 22.58 16.84
CA SER A 100 27.46 22.05 17.68
C SER A 100 26.40 23.11 17.99
N LEU A 101 26.83 24.38 18.17
CA LEU A 101 25.89 25.48 18.33
C LEU A 101 25.12 25.77 17.04
N ALA A 102 25.76 25.71 15.87
CA ALA A 102 25.11 25.85 14.58
C ALA A 102 24.08 24.75 14.35
N SER A 103 24.44 23.48 14.64
CA SER A 103 23.54 22.33 14.55
C SER A 103 22.35 22.45 15.51
N LEU A 104 22.56 23.01 16.71
CA LEU A 104 21.45 23.29 17.64
C LEU A 104 20.47 24.32 17.07
N TYR A 105 20.97 25.37 16.43
CA TYR A 105 20.14 26.38 15.76
C TYR A 105 19.36 25.78 14.59
N GLU A 106 19.95 24.86 13.85
CA GLU A 106 19.28 24.15 12.75
C GLU A 106 18.11 23.28 13.26
N VAL A 107 18.36 22.42 14.25
CA VAL A 107 17.34 21.54 14.86
C VAL A 107 16.20 22.35 15.50
N THR A 108 16.52 23.53 16.05
CA THR A 108 15.54 24.43 16.66
C THR A 108 14.87 25.37 15.66
N SER A 109 15.06 25.12 14.34
CA SER A 109 14.45 25.89 13.24
C SER A 109 14.77 27.40 13.29
N ARG A 110 16.02 27.72 13.58
CA ARG A 110 16.57 29.10 13.58
C ARG A 110 17.53 29.34 12.39
N PRO A 111 17.05 29.23 11.12
CA PRO A 111 17.93 29.19 9.94
C PRO A 111 18.85 30.40 9.76
N LYS A 112 18.40 31.58 10.16
CA LYS A 112 19.24 32.79 10.07
C LYS A 112 20.46 32.72 10.98
N MET A 113 20.33 32.13 12.16
CA MET A 113 21.44 31.94 13.09
C MET A 113 22.36 30.84 12.60
N THR A 114 21.80 29.75 12.11
CA THR A 114 22.55 28.64 11.50
C THR A 114 23.41 29.11 10.33
N ILE A 115 22.82 29.87 9.38
CA ILE A 115 23.52 30.43 8.22
C ILE A 115 24.69 31.28 8.68
N LYS A 116 24.43 32.22 9.59
CA LYS A 116 25.48 33.11 10.12
C LYS A 116 26.65 32.35 10.73
N MET A 117 26.34 31.31 11.53
CA MET A 117 27.37 30.48 12.16
C MET A 117 28.19 29.69 11.13
N TYR A 118 27.56 29.14 10.09
CA TYR A 118 28.27 28.41 9.03
C TYR A 118 29.10 29.35 8.16
N GLU A 119 28.63 30.56 7.84
CA GLU A 119 29.43 31.57 7.15
C GLU A 119 30.68 31.99 7.95
N GLU A 120 30.53 32.12 9.27
CA GLU A 120 31.67 32.41 10.15
C GLU A 120 32.63 31.22 10.27
N LEU A 121 32.12 30.01 10.37
CA LEU A 121 32.93 28.79 10.38
C LEU A 121 33.73 28.62 9.09
N LEU A 122 33.15 28.90 7.93
CA LEU A 122 33.82 28.77 6.64
C LEU A 122 34.98 29.76 6.46
N LYS A 123 34.94 30.94 7.09
CA LYS A 123 36.06 31.88 7.07
C LYS A 123 37.28 31.30 7.77
N ASP A 124 37.07 30.57 8.88
CA ASP A 124 38.15 30.00 9.68
C ASP A 124 38.56 28.58 9.20
N PHE A 125 37.61 27.86 8.60
CA PHE A 125 37.79 26.47 8.16
C PHE A 125 37.39 26.24 6.70
N PRO A 126 37.99 26.94 5.71
CA PRO A 126 37.58 26.91 4.30
C PRO A 126 37.77 25.53 3.63
N GLN A 127 38.50 24.58 4.27
CA GLN A 127 38.72 23.24 3.75
C GLN A 127 37.64 22.24 4.21
N LYS A 128 36.61 22.68 4.94
CA LYS A 128 35.50 21.84 5.40
C LYS A 128 34.36 21.83 4.36
N SER A 129 34.46 20.94 3.37
CA SER A 129 33.50 20.86 2.25
C SER A 129 32.05 20.68 2.72
N ASP A 130 31.84 19.94 3.81
CA ASP A 130 30.50 19.64 4.33
C ASP A 130 29.74 20.92 4.69
N LEU A 131 30.40 21.92 5.27
CA LEU A 131 29.78 23.20 5.64
C LEU A 131 29.22 23.98 4.43
N TYR A 132 29.91 23.90 3.30
CA TYR A 132 29.43 24.56 2.08
C TYR A 132 28.12 23.90 1.60
N PHE A 133 28.06 22.57 1.58
CA PHE A 133 26.84 21.85 1.16
C PHE A 133 25.68 22.09 2.12
N GLU A 134 25.94 22.13 3.44
CA GLU A 134 24.93 22.53 4.44
C GLU A 134 24.43 23.96 4.17
N LEU A 135 25.32 24.89 3.89
CA LEU A 135 24.96 26.28 3.60
C LEU A 135 24.18 26.42 2.30
N VAL A 136 24.54 25.67 1.23
CA VAL A 136 23.74 25.57 -0.01
C VAL A 136 22.34 25.03 0.28
N GLY A 137 22.22 23.99 1.10
CA GLY A 137 20.93 23.43 1.52
C GLY A 137 20.08 24.44 2.29
N LEU A 138 20.67 25.14 3.25
CA LEU A 138 20.01 26.18 4.05
C LEU A 138 19.50 27.35 3.19
N TYR A 139 20.35 27.93 2.35
CA TYR A 139 19.93 28.99 1.43
C TYR A 139 18.84 28.53 0.47
N SER A 140 18.94 27.28 -0.04
CA SER A 140 17.92 26.70 -0.91
C SER A 140 16.57 26.53 -0.19
N SER A 141 16.58 26.09 1.07
CA SER A 141 15.37 25.95 1.91
C SER A 141 14.67 27.30 2.16
N GLN A 142 15.45 28.37 2.25
CA GLN A 142 14.97 29.76 2.38
C GLN A 142 14.63 30.41 1.02
N LYS A 143 14.77 29.67 -0.09
CA LYS A 143 14.59 30.15 -1.47
C LYS A 143 15.56 31.29 -1.86
N GLU A 144 16.68 31.42 -1.16
CA GLU A 144 17.75 32.39 -1.45
C GLU A 144 18.73 31.79 -2.47
N TYR A 145 18.20 31.35 -3.64
CA TYR A 145 18.93 30.58 -4.65
C TYR A 145 20.16 31.28 -5.22
N GLU A 146 20.18 32.64 -5.33
CA GLU A 146 21.35 33.37 -5.77
C GLU A 146 22.52 33.26 -4.78
N LYS A 147 22.23 33.28 -3.47
CA LYS A 147 23.26 33.06 -2.46
C LYS A 147 23.76 31.63 -2.44
N ALA A 148 22.83 30.66 -2.58
CA ALA A 148 23.21 29.25 -2.73
C ALA A 148 24.15 29.07 -3.93
N LEU A 149 23.89 29.75 -5.06
CA LEU A 149 24.73 29.70 -6.26
C LEU A 149 26.11 30.27 -6.01
N GLN A 150 26.22 31.40 -5.29
CA GLN A 150 27.50 31.98 -4.89
C GLN A 150 28.33 31.01 -4.05
N VAL A 151 27.72 30.34 -3.09
CA VAL A 151 28.38 29.28 -2.28
C VAL A 151 28.87 28.13 -3.16
N VAL A 152 28.10 27.70 -4.17
CA VAL A 152 28.55 26.68 -5.14
C VAL A 152 29.75 27.14 -5.96
N GLU A 153 29.83 28.42 -6.33
CA GLU A 153 30.99 29.02 -7.02
C GLU A 153 32.23 29.05 -6.10
N GLU A 154 32.04 29.30 -4.81
CA GLU A 154 33.13 29.23 -3.82
C GLU A 154 33.62 27.78 -3.65
N ILE A 155 32.72 26.78 -3.56
CA ILE A 155 33.09 25.35 -3.51
C ILE A 155 33.95 24.99 -4.72
N GLU A 156 33.55 25.39 -5.92
CA GLU A 156 34.31 25.12 -7.14
C GLU A 156 35.70 25.74 -7.11
N THR A 157 35.80 26.95 -6.57
CA THR A 157 37.11 27.65 -6.45
C THR A 157 38.05 26.94 -5.49
N VAL A 158 37.53 26.39 -4.39
CA VAL A 158 38.33 25.73 -3.35
C VAL A 158 38.66 24.28 -3.68
N PHE A 159 37.66 23.51 -4.19
CA PHE A 159 37.76 22.05 -4.38
C PHE A 159 37.83 21.64 -5.85
N GLY A 160 37.63 22.57 -6.78
CA GLY A 160 37.53 22.26 -8.20
C GLY A 160 36.11 21.80 -8.61
N LEU A 161 35.91 21.69 -9.92
CA LEU A 161 34.63 21.30 -10.49
C LEU A 161 34.47 19.77 -10.42
N THR A 162 33.52 19.31 -9.62
CA THR A 162 33.09 17.90 -9.53
C THR A 162 31.70 17.73 -10.13
N GLU A 163 31.30 16.48 -10.37
CA GLU A 163 29.97 16.14 -10.86
C GLU A 163 28.86 16.68 -9.94
N SER A 164 29.01 16.48 -8.64
CA SER A 164 28.05 16.97 -7.65
C SER A 164 27.91 18.49 -7.69
N ILE A 165 29.02 19.23 -7.80
CA ILE A 165 29.03 20.71 -7.89
C ILE A 165 28.31 21.14 -9.18
N ALA A 166 28.58 20.51 -10.31
CA ALA A 166 27.91 20.81 -11.58
C ALA A 166 26.39 20.59 -11.50
N ILE A 167 25.96 19.53 -10.84
CA ILE A 167 24.52 19.23 -10.63
C ILE A 167 23.88 20.23 -9.65
N TYR A 168 24.54 20.61 -8.55
CA TYR A 168 24.03 21.64 -7.65
C TYR A 168 23.85 22.99 -8.39
N ARG A 169 24.86 23.42 -9.15
CA ARG A 169 24.78 24.61 -10.00
C ARG A 169 23.60 24.55 -10.96
N PHE A 170 23.48 23.47 -11.70
CA PHE A 170 22.39 23.25 -12.64
C PHE A 170 21.01 23.36 -11.96
N ASN A 171 20.81 22.69 -10.83
CA ASN A 171 19.54 22.74 -10.12
C ASN A 171 19.20 24.13 -9.60
N LEU A 172 20.18 24.88 -9.07
CA LEU A 172 19.98 26.25 -8.60
C LEU A 172 19.65 27.22 -9.75
N LEU A 173 20.34 27.10 -10.88
CA LEU A 173 20.04 27.88 -12.07
C LEU A 173 18.63 27.62 -12.61
N ARG A 174 18.15 26.35 -12.53
CA ARG A 174 16.77 26.02 -12.86
C ARG A 174 15.77 26.67 -11.90
N GLN A 175 16.03 26.65 -10.59
CA GLN A 175 15.19 27.34 -9.61
C GLN A 175 15.11 28.86 -9.88
N LEU A 176 16.18 29.43 -10.36
CA LEU A 176 16.28 30.84 -10.78
C LEU A 176 15.67 31.10 -12.18
N GLN A 177 15.09 30.06 -12.85
CA GLN A 177 14.56 30.13 -14.22
C GLN A 177 15.62 30.53 -15.29
N ARG A 178 16.91 30.34 -15.00
CA ARG A 178 18.03 30.60 -15.89
C ARG A 178 18.37 29.32 -16.68
N LEU A 179 17.39 28.82 -17.48
CA LEU A 179 17.44 27.50 -18.08
C LEU A 179 18.59 27.31 -19.08
N GLU A 180 18.88 28.32 -19.92
CA GLU A 180 19.99 28.26 -20.88
C GLU A 180 21.36 28.17 -20.18
N GLU A 181 21.53 28.91 -19.12
CA GLU A 181 22.77 28.86 -18.32
C GLU A 181 22.92 27.53 -17.59
N ALA A 182 21.82 27.01 -17.07
CA ALA A 182 21.78 25.67 -16.46
C ALA A 182 22.28 24.62 -17.45
N HIS A 183 21.69 24.58 -18.65
CA HIS A 183 22.07 23.65 -19.71
C HIS A 183 23.55 23.77 -20.07
N LYS A 184 23.99 24.99 -20.37
CA LYS A 184 25.37 25.29 -20.72
C LYS A 184 26.36 24.88 -19.64
N SER A 185 26.01 25.02 -18.36
CA SER A 185 26.88 24.64 -17.25
C SER A 185 27.17 23.12 -17.21
N LEU A 186 26.15 22.30 -17.51
CA LEU A 186 26.33 20.86 -17.61
C LEU A 186 27.05 20.44 -18.89
N GLU A 187 26.80 21.11 -20.02
CA GLU A 187 27.57 20.85 -21.26
C GLU A 187 29.04 21.13 -21.06
N GLN A 188 29.39 22.23 -20.39
CA GLN A 188 30.78 22.56 -20.05
C GLN A 188 31.42 21.48 -19.18
N TYR A 189 30.71 21.00 -18.16
CA TYR A 189 31.20 19.87 -17.35
C TYR A 189 31.41 18.62 -18.23
N ASN A 190 30.41 18.24 -19.00
CA ASN A 190 30.45 17.03 -19.80
C ASN A 190 31.55 17.05 -20.86
N SER A 191 31.82 18.23 -21.47
CA SER A 191 32.91 18.40 -22.45
C SER A 191 34.29 18.08 -21.89
N LYS A 192 34.45 18.18 -20.56
CA LYS A 192 35.71 17.95 -19.86
C LYS A 192 35.80 16.57 -19.21
N TYR A 193 34.69 16.03 -18.69
CA TYR A 193 34.73 14.86 -17.81
C TYR A 193 33.88 13.68 -18.30
N SER A 194 32.99 13.87 -19.28
CA SER A 194 32.14 12.82 -19.90
C SER A 194 31.45 11.91 -18.89
N SER A 195 30.32 12.35 -18.33
CA SER A 195 29.58 11.59 -17.31
C SER A 195 28.25 11.09 -17.86
N PRO A 196 27.96 9.76 -17.79
CA PRO A 196 26.65 9.21 -18.15
C PRO A 196 25.50 9.81 -17.35
N TYR A 197 25.75 10.16 -16.08
CA TYR A 197 24.77 10.80 -15.21
C TYR A 197 24.43 12.21 -15.71
N VAL A 198 25.43 13.04 -15.98
CA VAL A 198 25.24 14.42 -16.48
C VAL A 198 24.54 14.40 -17.85
N LEU A 199 24.93 13.50 -18.74
CA LEU A 199 24.27 13.32 -20.04
C LEU A 199 22.79 12.94 -19.86
N SER A 200 22.48 12.07 -18.93
CA SER A 200 21.07 11.72 -18.66
C SER A 200 20.28 12.90 -18.10
N VAL A 201 20.87 13.72 -17.25
CA VAL A 201 20.22 14.94 -16.73
C VAL A 201 19.97 15.95 -17.86
N LEU A 202 20.92 16.12 -18.80
CA LEU A 202 20.73 16.95 -20.00
C LEU A 202 19.61 16.41 -20.89
N ALA A 203 19.56 15.08 -21.07
CA ALA A 203 18.52 14.42 -21.83
C ALA A 203 17.13 14.60 -21.20
N ASP A 204 17.02 14.41 -19.88
CA ASP A 204 15.79 14.62 -19.10
C ASP A 204 15.28 16.05 -19.22
N GLN A 205 16.20 17.05 -19.19
CA GLN A 205 15.84 18.45 -19.43
C GLN A 205 15.30 18.65 -20.86
N CYS A 206 15.99 18.12 -21.86
CA CYS A 206 15.53 18.21 -23.24
C CYS A 206 14.15 17.59 -23.42
N LEU A 207 13.88 16.48 -22.75
CA LEU A 207 12.57 15.82 -22.79
C LEU A 207 11.48 16.69 -22.16
N GLN A 208 11.75 17.32 -21.01
CA GLN A 208 10.83 18.27 -20.37
C GLN A 208 10.52 19.48 -21.26
N GLU A 209 11.45 19.88 -22.12
CA GLU A 209 11.32 20.95 -23.10
C GLU A 209 10.74 20.49 -24.45
N TYR A 210 10.28 19.23 -24.55
CA TYR A 210 9.76 18.62 -25.79
C TYR A 210 10.77 18.57 -26.94
N LYS A 211 12.07 18.50 -26.62
CA LYS A 211 13.18 18.39 -27.59
C LYS A 211 13.62 16.94 -27.74
N ASP A 212 12.70 16.08 -28.20
CA ASP A 212 12.86 14.62 -28.22
C ASP A 212 14.16 14.16 -28.92
N SER A 213 14.50 14.76 -30.06
CA SER A 213 15.72 14.41 -30.81
C SER A 213 17.01 14.73 -30.07
N ALA A 214 17.05 15.82 -29.32
CA ALA A 214 18.18 16.18 -28.48
C ALA A 214 18.28 15.26 -27.27
N ALA A 215 17.14 14.92 -26.64
CA ALA A 215 17.08 13.96 -25.53
C ALA A 215 17.64 12.60 -25.95
N ILE A 216 17.21 12.06 -27.12
CA ILE A 216 17.72 10.79 -27.65
C ILE A 216 19.25 10.86 -27.83
N LYS A 217 19.77 11.95 -28.40
CA LYS A 217 21.21 12.10 -28.61
C LYS A 217 22.00 12.02 -27.30
N TYR A 218 21.58 12.74 -26.27
CA TYR A 218 22.25 12.69 -24.97
C TYR A 218 22.13 11.33 -24.28
N TYR A 219 20.97 10.65 -24.38
CA TYR A 219 20.87 9.28 -23.88
C TYR A 219 21.76 8.31 -24.64
N ASP A 220 21.88 8.46 -25.97
CA ASP A 220 22.78 7.64 -26.79
C ASP A 220 24.24 7.84 -26.37
N GLU A 221 24.67 9.09 -26.19
CA GLU A 221 26.01 9.41 -25.69
C GLU A 221 26.24 8.82 -24.28
N ALA A 222 25.24 8.85 -23.41
CA ALA A 222 25.35 8.26 -22.08
C ALA A 222 25.51 6.72 -22.16
N LEU A 223 24.77 6.08 -23.09
CA LEU A 223 24.82 4.63 -23.30
C LEU A 223 26.07 4.19 -24.09
N GLU A 224 26.69 5.05 -24.86
CA GLU A 224 28.02 4.80 -25.45
C GLU A 224 29.10 4.75 -24.36
N LEU A 225 28.99 5.59 -23.32
CA LEU A 225 29.91 5.57 -22.18
C LEU A 225 29.65 4.40 -21.23
N ALA A 226 28.38 4.09 -20.97
CA ALA A 226 27.94 3.04 -20.08
C ALA A 226 26.68 2.35 -20.64
N PRO A 227 26.84 1.25 -21.40
CA PRO A 227 25.71 0.56 -22.06
C PRO A 227 24.65 -0.01 -21.13
N ASP A 228 25.01 -0.23 -19.85
CA ASP A 228 24.17 -0.74 -18.79
C ASP A 228 23.65 0.34 -17.83
N TYR A 229 23.80 1.61 -18.19
CA TYR A 229 23.37 2.71 -17.33
C TYR A 229 21.83 2.81 -17.32
N ALA A 230 21.22 2.23 -16.28
CA ALA A 230 19.78 2.08 -16.14
C ALA A 230 18.98 3.40 -16.30
N PRO A 231 19.41 4.56 -15.71
CA PRO A 231 18.67 5.81 -15.91
C PRO A 231 18.57 6.23 -17.38
N ALA A 232 19.66 6.10 -18.17
CA ALA A 232 19.63 6.43 -19.59
C ALA A 232 18.77 5.47 -20.42
N LEU A 233 18.77 4.17 -20.08
CA LEU A 233 17.88 3.18 -20.71
C LEU A 233 16.41 3.52 -20.46
N VAL A 234 16.05 3.80 -19.22
CA VAL A 234 14.66 4.14 -18.84
C VAL A 234 14.24 5.46 -19.48
N GLY A 235 15.08 6.49 -19.42
CA GLY A 235 14.80 7.79 -20.03
C GLY A 235 14.63 7.69 -21.55
N LYS A 236 15.52 6.98 -22.23
CA LYS A 236 15.41 6.75 -23.70
C LYS A 236 14.16 5.93 -24.04
N ALA A 237 13.85 4.90 -23.26
CA ALA A 237 12.62 4.13 -23.43
C ALA A 237 11.39 5.04 -23.35
N GLU A 238 11.35 5.97 -22.40
CA GLU A 238 10.23 6.91 -22.27
C GLU A 238 10.08 7.81 -23.50
N VAL A 239 11.18 8.31 -24.08
CA VAL A 239 11.14 9.05 -25.37
C VAL A 239 10.56 8.18 -26.48
N MET A 240 10.99 6.91 -26.60
CA MET A 240 10.44 5.99 -27.59
C MET A 240 8.95 5.73 -27.39
N ARG A 241 8.51 5.63 -26.14
CA ARG A 241 7.08 5.45 -25.79
C ARG A 241 6.24 6.66 -26.19
N ILE A 242 6.68 7.88 -25.85
CA ILE A 242 5.96 9.14 -26.16
C ILE A 242 5.88 9.34 -27.69
N THR A 243 6.95 9.04 -28.40
CA THR A 243 7.02 9.14 -29.87
C THR A 243 6.39 7.95 -30.58
N ARG A 244 5.78 7.00 -29.86
CA ARG A 244 5.12 5.77 -30.37
C ARG A 244 6.04 4.83 -31.14
N ARG A 245 7.33 4.87 -30.87
CA ARG A 245 8.34 3.95 -31.44
C ARG A 245 8.40 2.67 -30.60
N TYR A 246 7.27 1.94 -30.52
CA TYR A 246 7.07 0.84 -29.56
C TYR A 246 8.02 -0.34 -29.76
N ASP A 247 8.47 -0.64 -30.96
CA ASP A 247 9.46 -1.69 -31.20
C ASP A 247 10.79 -1.39 -30.51
N GLU A 248 11.28 -0.17 -30.66
CA GLU A 248 12.51 0.30 -30.01
C GLU A 248 12.34 0.42 -28.50
N TYR A 249 11.19 0.94 -28.07
CA TYR A 249 10.80 1.00 -26.68
C TYR A 249 10.96 -0.36 -25.97
N LEU A 250 10.34 -1.41 -26.53
CA LEU A 250 10.38 -2.75 -25.95
C LEU A 250 11.76 -3.40 -26.04
N ASN A 251 12.55 -3.10 -27.08
CA ASN A 251 13.93 -3.57 -27.17
C ASN A 251 14.79 -2.96 -26.06
N ILE A 252 14.66 -1.66 -25.77
CA ILE A 252 15.37 -0.98 -24.68
C ILE A 252 14.94 -1.55 -23.33
N LEU A 253 13.62 -1.77 -23.13
CA LEU A 253 13.12 -2.38 -21.92
C LEU A 253 13.62 -3.81 -21.71
N SER A 254 13.77 -4.58 -22.81
CA SER A 254 14.37 -5.91 -22.75
C SER A 254 15.83 -5.86 -22.27
N THR A 255 16.59 -4.83 -22.67
CA THR A 255 17.93 -4.58 -22.15
C THR A 255 17.89 -4.21 -20.68
N TYR A 256 17.05 -3.23 -20.30
CA TYR A 256 16.92 -2.77 -18.92
C TYR A 256 16.56 -3.89 -17.94
N VAL A 257 15.58 -4.74 -18.30
CA VAL A 257 15.15 -5.84 -17.44
C VAL A 257 16.24 -6.89 -17.24
N SER A 258 17.13 -7.04 -18.24
CA SER A 258 18.23 -8.01 -18.21
C SER A 258 19.43 -7.57 -17.36
N LEU A 259 19.45 -6.35 -16.82
CA LEU A 259 20.53 -5.84 -15.96
C LEU A 259 20.45 -6.44 -14.54
N PRO A 260 21.37 -7.29 -14.10
CA PRO A 260 21.33 -7.84 -12.73
C PRO A 260 21.46 -6.77 -11.64
N GLU A 261 22.23 -5.72 -11.92
CA GLU A 261 22.53 -4.63 -10.97
C GLU A 261 21.35 -3.66 -10.77
N ALA A 262 20.40 -3.62 -11.72
CA ALA A 262 19.23 -2.78 -11.55
C ALA A 262 18.24 -3.42 -10.56
N PRO A 263 17.81 -2.66 -9.51
CA PRO A 263 16.97 -3.21 -8.45
C PRO A 263 15.65 -3.80 -8.99
N ALA A 264 15.31 -4.99 -8.51
CA ALA A 264 14.08 -5.71 -8.87
C ALA A 264 12.82 -4.87 -8.61
N GLU A 265 12.75 -4.20 -7.44
CA GLU A 265 11.64 -3.30 -7.08
C GLU A 265 11.47 -2.15 -8.07
N GLY A 266 12.58 -1.54 -8.53
CA GLY A 266 12.54 -0.48 -9.55
C GLY A 266 12.00 -0.97 -10.89
N LYS A 267 12.42 -2.17 -11.33
CA LYS A 267 11.89 -2.82 -12.53
C LYS A 267 10.40 -3.11 -12.38
N ALA A 268 10.01 -3.75 -11.28
CA ALA A 268 8.62 -4.08 -11.01
C ALA A 268 7.73 -2.83 -10.96
N GLY A 269 8.18 -1.76 -10.29
CA GLY A 269 7.46 -0.48 -10.24
C GLY A 269 7.25 0.12 -11.62
N TYR A 270 8.29 0.18 -12.44
CA TYR A 270 8.21 0.73 -13.79
C TYR A 270 7.23 -0.07 -14.68
N PHE A 271 7.35 -1.39 -14.69
CA PHE A 271 6.46 -2.24 -15.51
C PHE A 271 5.02 -2.25 -15.01
N SER A 272 4.78 -2.14 -13.69
CA SER A 272 3.42 -2.02 -13.14
C SER A 272 2.66 -0.82 -13.70
N GLU A 273 3.33 0.31 -13.93
CA GLU A 273 2.72 1.49 -14.55
C GLU A 273 2.42 1.27 -16.05
N ILE A 274 3.25 0.48 -16.73
CA ILE A 274 3.00 0.09 -18.13
C ILE A 274 1.77 -0.81 -18.22
N LEU A 275 1.66 -1.82 -17.36
CA LEU A 275 0.56 -2.78 -17.37
C LEU A 275 -0.82 -2.11 -17.25
N LYS A 276 -0.92 -1.03 -16.49
CA LYS A 276 -2.17 -0.24 -16.34
C LYS A 276 -2.65 0.41 -17.66
N ARG A 277 -1.79 0.51 -18.67
CA ARG A 277 -2.03 1.25 -19.92
C ARG A 277 -2.10 0.35 -21.15
N LEU A 278 -1.97 -0.96 -20.98
CA LEU A 278 -2.03 -1.92 -22.09
C LEU A 278 -3.48 -2.03 -22.60
N ASP A 279 -3.63 -1.91 -23.92
CA ASP A 279 -4.89 -2.19 -24.60
C ASP A 279 -4.78 -3.44 -25.49
N ALA A 280 -5.93 -3.92 -25.96
CA ALA A 280 -6.00 -5.13 -26.78
C ALA A 280 -5.21 -5.01 -28.10
N ASN A 281 -5.16 -3.83 -28.71
CA ASN A 281 -4.43 -3.60 -29.95
C ASN A 281 -2.91 -3.67 -29.72
N PHE A 282 -2.45 -3.07 -28.61
CA PHE A 282 -1.06 -3.14 -28.21
C PHE A 282 -0.65 -4.60 -27.94
N MET A 283 -1.47 -5.34 -27.20
CA MET A 283 -1.21 -6.75 -26.89
C MET A 283 -1.19 -7.63 -28.13
N THR A 284 -2.10 -7.42 -29.08
CA THR A 284 -2.10 -8.16 -30.35
C THR A 284 -0.79 -7.97 -31.13
N LYS A 285 -0.22 -6.77 -31.10
CA LYS A 285 0.99 -6.46 -31.88
C LYS A 285 2.27 -6.78 -31.12
N PHE A 286 2.32 -6.58 -29.84
CA PHE A 286 3.54 -6.58 -29.04
C PHE A 286 3.55 -7.60 -27.89
N GLY A 287 2.47 -8.36 -27.69
CA GLY A 287 2.34 -9.31 -26.57
C GLY A 287 3.51 -10.28 -26.48
N ALA A 288 3.91 -10.91 -27.59
CA ALA A 288 5.04 -11.84 -27.60
C ALA A 288 6.39 -11.20 -27.17
N LYS A 289 6.59 -9.89 -27.43
CA LYS A 289 7.78 -9.18 -26.94
C LYS A 289 7.68 -8.93 -25.42
N LEU A 290 6.49 -8.61 -24.93
CA LEU A 290 6.25 -8.45 -23.50
C LEU A 290 6.41 -9.76 -22.75
N ASP A 291 5.91 -10.88 -23.28
CA ASP A 291 6.15 -12.21 -22.72
C ASP A 291 7.64 -12.46 -22.54
N GLY A 292 8.44 -12.23 -23.59
CA GLY A 292 9.90 -12.39 -23.52
C GLY A 292 10.59 -11.44 -22.54
N ILE A 293 10.05 -10.24 -22.30
CA ILE A 293 10.55 -9.31 -21.28
C ILE A 293 10.23 -9.83 -19.88
N MET A 294 9.03 -10.35 -19.66
CA MET A 294 8.62 -10.93 -18.39
C MET A 294 9.42 -12.18 -18.04
N ASP A 295 9.67 -13.05 -19.04
CA ASP A 295 10.54 -14.22 -18.86
C ASP A 295 11.95 -13.83 -18.44
N LYS A 296 12.55 -12.83 -19.09
CA LYS A 296 13.86 -12.28 -18.69
C LYS A 296 13.88 -11.70 -17.28
N ALA A 297 12.80 -11.02 -16.88
CA ALA A 297 12.70 -10.48 -15.53
C ALA A 297 12.80 -11.60 -14.48
N VAL A 298 12.11 -12.72 -14.72
CA VAL A 298 12.17 -13.90 -13.85
C VAL A 298 13.52 -14.62 -13.95
N GLU A 299 14.14 -14.66 -15.11
CA GLU A 299 15.47 -15.26 -15.29
C GLU A 299 16.53 -14.53 -14.44
N VAL A 300 16.49 -13.19 -14.44
CA VAL A 300 17.44 -12.35 -13.71
C VAL A 300 17.14 -12.32 -12.20
N HIS A 301 15.87 -12.30 -11.82
CA HIS A 301 15.42 -12.24 -10.43
C HIS A 301 14.42 -13.36 -10.10
N PRO A 302 14.83 -14.64 -10.11
CA PRO A 302 13.91 -15.79 -10.11
C PRO A 302 13.10 -15.95 -8.81
N ASN A 303 13.55 -15.36 -7.72
CA ASN A 303 12.97 -15.51 -6.40
C ASN A 303 12.58 -14.17 -5.76
N ASP A 304 12.66 -13.07 -6.50
CA ASP A 304 12.27 -11.76 -5.98
C ASP A 304 10.76 -11.59 -5.96
N SER A 305 10.21 -11.20 -4.81
CA SER A 305 8.77 -11.07 -4.59
C SER A 305 8.12 -10.04 -5.50
N SER A 306 8.82 -8.91 -5.76
CA SER A 306 8.29 -7.83 -6.62
C SER A 306 8.18 -8.28 -8.07
N ILE A 307 9.18 -9.02 -8.56
CA ILE A 307 9.19 -9.58 -9.91
C ILE A 307 8.15 -10.69 -10.07
N LEU A 308 8.08 -11.63 -9.11
CA LEU A 308 7.08 -12.70 -9.17
C LEU A 308 5.66 -12.13 -9.14
N ASN A 309 5.42 -11.10 -8.34
CA ASN A 309 4.14 -10.40 -8.32
C ASN A 309 3.86 -9.65 -9.64
N LEU A 310 4.85 -8.94 -10.19
CA LEU A 310 4.74 -8.26 -11.49
C LEU A 310 4.32 -9.23 -12.59
N VAL A 311 5.05 -10.35 -12.72
CA VAL A 311 4.82 -11.32 -13.81
C VAL A 311 3.50 -12.06 -13.60
N GLY A 312 3.14 -12.35 -12.35
CA GLY A 312 1.80 -12.87 -12.01
C GLY A 312 0.68 -11.92 -12.42
N MET A 313 0.80 -10.62 -12.10
CA MET A 313 -0.14 -9.59 -12.50
C MET A 313 -0.21 -9.38 -14.02
N TYR A 314 0.93 -9.47 -14.70
CA TYR A 314 0.97 -9.43 -16.17
C TYR A 314 0.12 -10.57 -16.76
N HIS A 315 0.38 -11.81 -16.36
CA HIS A 315 -0.39 -12.96 -16.85
C HIS A 315 -1.87 -12.91 -16.46
N TYR A 316 -2.20 -12.36 -15.30
CA TYR A 316 -3.58 -12.07 -14.91
C TYR A 316 -4.23 -11.10 -15.90
N SER A 317 -3.57 -9.98 -16.22
CA SER A 317 -4.10 -8.92 -17.10
C SER A 317 -4.33 -9.37 -18.54
N VAL A 318 -3.53 -10.33 -19.01
CA VAL A 318 -3.65 -10.88 -20.37
C VAL A 318 -4.48 -12.18 -20.45
N GLY A 319 -5.06 -12.63 -19.32
CA GLY A 319 -5.95 -13.77 -19.25
C GLY A 319 -5.25 -15.13 -19.20
N HIS A 320 -3.95 -15.20 -18.96
CA HIS A 320 -3.18 -16.45 -18.81
C HIS A 320 -3.31 -17.00 -17.39
N GLN A 321 -4.48 -17.57 -17.06
CA GLN A 321 -4.87 -17.98 -15.71
C GLN A 321 -3.86 -18.91 -15.02
N ASP A 322 -3.41 -19.96 -15.70
CA ASP A 322 -2.50 -20.96 -15.09
C ASP A 322 -1.11 -20.35 -14.79
N LEU A 323 -0.62 -19.48 -15.67
CA LEU A 323 0.65 -18.79 -15.43
C LEU A 323 0.53 -17.78 -14.29
N ALA A 324 -0.55 -17.02 -14.22
CA ALA A 324 -0.81 -16.12 -13.11
C ALA A 324 -0.82 -16.89 -11.78
N CYS A 325 -1.61 -17.97 -11.67
CA CYS A 325 -1.65 -18.83 -10.49
C CYS A 325 -0.27 -19.41 -10.14
N ARG A 326 0.50 -19.83 -11.15
CA ARG A 326 1.84 -20.39 -10.95
C ARG A 326 2.81 -19.38 -10.31
N TYR A 327 2.82 -18.13 -10.79
CA TYR A 327 3.74 -17.10 -10.25
C TYR A 327 3.31 -16.61 -8.88
N PHE A 328 2.02 -16.41 -8.63
CA PHE A 328 1.53 -16.06 -7.31
C PHE A 328 1.74 -17.17 -6.28
N ARG A 329 1.51 -18.44 -6.67
CA ARG A 329 1.83 -19.59 -5.84
C ARG A 329 3.31 -19.61 -5.48
N LYS A 330 4.19 -19.52 -6.49
CA LYS A 330 5.64 -19.49 -6.30
C LYS A 330 6.06 -18.37 -5.33
N ASN A 331 5.47 -17.19 -5.46
CA ASN A 331 5.74 -16.07 -4.57
C ASN A 331 5.37 -16.39 -3.12
N ALA A 332 4.18 -16.94 -2.89
CA ALA A 332 3.70 -17.30 -1.56
C ALA A 332 4.51 -18.47 -0.92
N GLU A 333 5.03 -19.39 -1.72
CA GLU A 333 5.87 -20.51 -1.26
C GLU A 333 7.29 -20.07 -0.91
N ILE A 334 7.90 -19.20 -1.71
CA ILE A 334 9.29 -18.72 -1.49
C ILE A 334 9.35 -17.67 -0.37
N HIS A 335 8.28 -16.88 -0.20
CA HIS A 335 8.16 -15.85 0.83
C HIS A 335 7.09 -16.21 1.85
N PRO A 336 7.28 -17.30 2.63
CA PRO A 336 6.28 -17.79 3.57
C PRO A 336 5.99 -16.82 4.72
N GLU A 337 6.87 -15.84 4.96
CA GLU A 337 6.69 -14.76 5.93
C GLU A 337 5.83 -13.60 5.40
N SER A 338 5.54 -13.58 4.10
CA SER A 338 4.80 -12.49 3.45
C SER A 338 3.29 -12.74 3.47
N VAL A 339 2.58 -12.01 4.34
CA VAL A 339 1.11 -11.98 4.36
C VAL A 339 0.55 -11.53 3.01
N SER A 340 1.17 -10.51 2.40
CA SER A 340 0.71 -9.95 1.13
C SER A 340 0.85 -10.93 -0.04
N ALA A 341 1.93 -11.73 -0.09
CA ALA A 341 2.08 -12.74 -1.12
C ALA A 341 1.04 -13.86 -0.98
N SER A 342 0.79 -14.32 0.26
CA SER A 342 -0.25 -15.32 0.55
C SER A 342 -1.65 -14.79 0.23
N ALA A 343 -1.96 -13.54 0.58
CA ALA A 343 -3.25 -12.91 0.29
C ALA A 343 -3.48 -12.76 -1.21
N ALA A 344 -2.48 -12.24 -1.96
CA ALA A 344 -2.59 -12.07 -3.40
C ALA A 344 -2.85 -13.40 -4.14
N TYR A 345 -2.23 -14.49 -3.70
CA TYR A 345 -2.50 -15.81 -4.25
C TYR A 345 -3.92 -16.29 -3.92
N SER A 346 -4.36 -16.11 -2.67
CA SER A 346 -5.72 -16.48 -2.25
C SER A 346 -6.81 -15.69 -3.00
N ASP A 347 -6.61 -14.37 -3.17
CA ASP A 347 -7.53 -13.50 -3.92
C ASP A 347 -7.66 -13.96 -5.38
N LEU A 348 -6.53 -14.34 -5.99
CA LEU A 348 -6.52 -14.84 -7.37
C LEU A 348 -7.27 -16.17 -7.50
N LEU A 349 -7.07 -17.09 -6.55
CA LEU A 349 -7.78 -18.38 -6.53
C LEU A 349 -9.29 -18.17 -6.37
N MET A 350 -9.70 -17.22 -5.52
CA MET A 350 -11.11 -16.83 -5.36
C MET A 350 -11.68 -16.24 -6.66
N TYR A 351 -10.95 -15.35 -7.29
CA TYR A 351 -11.37 -14.72 -8.55
C TYR A 351 -11.58 -15.74 -9.68
N TYR A 352 -10.68 -16.74 -9.80
CA TYR A 352 -10.79 -17.83 -10.78
C TYR A 352 -11.64 -19.00 -10.31
N GLN A 353 -12.28 -18.90 -9.14
CA GLN A 353 -13.12 -19.95 -8.55
C GLN A 353 -12.40 -21.30 -8.41
N ARG A 354 -11.08 -21.25 -8.10
CA ARG A 354 -10.24 -22.42 -7.84
C ARG A 354 -10.46 -22.90 -6.40
N TRP A 355 -11.65 -23.43 -6.13
CA TRP A 355 -12.12 -23.65 -4.75
C TRP A 355 -11.26 -24.66 -3.97
N GLU A 356 -10.84 -25.77 -4.60
CA GLU A 356 -9.95 -26.75 -3.96
C GLU A 356 -8.62 -26.12 -3.52
N ASP A 357 -7.97 -25.42 -4.45
CA ASP A 357 -6.70 -24.73 -4.18
C ASP A 357 -6.87 -23.64 -3.11
N LEU A 358 -8.01 -22.92 -3.14
CA LEU A 358 -8.30 -21.85 -2.17
C LEU A 358 -8.55 -22.42 -0.76
N ALA A 359 -9.25 -23.54 -0.65
CA ALA A 359 -9.50 -24.21 0.63
C ALA A 359 -8.18 -24.66 1.29
N GLU A 360 -7.27 -25.21 0.50
CA GLU A 360 -5.94 -25.62 0.98
C GLU A 360 -5.08 -24.40 1.32
N GLN A 361 -4.99 -23.41 0.41
CA GLN A 361 -4.18 -22.22 0.60
C GLN A 361 -4.63 -21.40 1.82
N GLY A 362 -5.94 -21.24 2.04
CA GLY A 362 -6.47 -20.51 3.18
C GLY A 362 -6.04 -21.13 4.51
N ARG A 363 -6.12 -22.45 4.65
CA ARG A 363 -5.65 -23.15 5.85
C ARG A 363 -4.14 -23.02 6.03
N ASN A 364 -3.37 -23.29 4.98
CA ASN A 364 -1.91 -23.17 5.03
C ASN A 364 -1.43 -21.74 5.35
N ALA A 365 -2.14 -20.73 4.86
CA ALA A 365 -1.84 -19.34 5.17
C ALA A 365 -2.21 -18.97 6.61
N PHE A 366 -3.33 -19.48 7.13
CA PHE A 366 -3.70 -19.25 8.53
C PHE A 366 -2.73 -19.91 9.51
N ASP A 367 -2.27 -21.13 9.23
CA ASP A 367 -1.24 -21.79 10.06
C ASP A 367 0.03 -20.92 10.20
N ARG A 368 0.40 -20.19 9.16
CA ARG A 368 1.54 -19.26 9.16
C ARG A 368 1.20 -17.91 9.79
N PHE A 369 -0.04 -17.46 9.64
CA PHE A 369 -0.52 -16.14 10.08
C PHE A 369 -1.77 -16.25 10.96
N PRO A 370 -1.70 -16.84 12.16
CA PRO A 370 -2.88 -17.18 12.98
C PRO A 370 -3.66 -15.95 13.50
N LYS A 371 -3.12 -14.74 13.37
CA LYS A 371 -3.85 -13.50 13.67
C LYS A 371 -4.70 -12.99 12.50
N ASN A 372 -4.53 -13.56 11.31
CA ASN A 372 -5.27 -13.15 10.11
C ASN A 372 -6.39 -14.16 9.78
N VAL A 373 -7.51 -14.02 10.49
CA VAL A 373 -8.69 -14.88 10.29
C VAL A 373 -9.30 -14.77 8.88
N GLY A 374 -8.93 -13.75 8.10
CA GLY A 374 -9.36 -13.61 6.70
C GLY A 374 -9.00 -14.82 5.84
N PHE A 375 -7.89 -15.50 6.13
CA PHE A 375 -7.51 -16.72 5.43
C PHE A 375 -8.48 -17.88 5.72
N LEU A 376 -8.97 -18.01 6.96
CA LEU A 376 -10.01 -18.99 7.29
C LEU A 376 -11.36 -18.61 6.65
N GLU A 377 -11.71 -17.32 6.56
CA GLU A 377 -12.92 -16.90 5.84
C GLU A 377 -12.84 -17.29 4.35
N MET A 378 -11.68 -17.17 3.71
CA MET A 378 -11.48 -17.61 2.31
C MET A 378 -11.62 -19.13 2.17
N ALA A 379 -11.03 -19.91 3.09
CA ALA A 379 -11.19 -21.35 3.12
C ALA A 379 -12.66 -21.76 3.36
N LEU A 380 -13.36 -21.05 4.25
CA LEU A 380 -14.79 -21.27 4.53
C LEU A 380 -15.64 -21.04 3.28
N VAL A 381 -15.38 -19.98 2.54
CA VAL A 381 -16.07 -19.73 1.26
C VAL A 381 -15.82 -20.86 0.28
N ALA A 382 -14.58 -21.30 0.15
CA ALA A 382 -14.21 -22.38 -0.75
C ALA A 382 -14.91 -23.71 -0.37
N ASP A 383 -14.88 -24.10 0.90
CA ASP A 383 -15.54 -25.32 1.35
C ASP A 383 -17.06 -25.29 1.15
N ARG A 384 -17.69 -24.13 1.28
CA ARG A 384 -19.11 -23.97 0.96
C ARG A 384 -19.41 -24.20 -0.53
N PHE A 385 -18.57 -23.69 -1.43
CA PHE A 385 -18.73 -23.94 -2.88
C PHE A 385 -18.43 -25.39 -3.27
N LEU A 386 -17.68 -26.12 -2.43
CA LEU A 386 -17.38 -27.54 -2.61
C LEU A 386 -18.37 -28.47 -1.89
N ASP A 387 -19.43 -27.93 -1.29
CA ASP A 387 -20.43 -28.66 -0.47
C ASP A 387 -19.80 -29.43 0.72
N ARG A 388 -18.63 -28.98 1.21
CA ARG A 388 -17.91 -29.56 2.36
C ARG A 388 -18.44 -28.96 3.67
N ASN A 389 -19.68 -29.30 3.99
CA ASN A 389 -20.40 -28.63 5.09
C ASN A 389 -19.79 -28.93 6.47
N GLU A 390 -19.23 -30.11 6.72
CA GLU A 390 -18.61 -30.44 8.00
C GLU A 390 -17.30 -29.63 8.20
N GLU A 391 -16.45 -29.54 7.18
CA GLU A 391 -15.23 -28.76 7.17
C GLU A 391 -15.53 -27.26 7.32
N ALA A 392 -16.53 -26.76 6.62
CA ALA A 392 -16.98 -25.38 6.72
C ALA A 392 -17.49 -25.05 8.14
N LEU A 393 -18.22 -25.93 8.81
CA LEU A 393 -18.62 -25.76 10.20
C LEU A 393 -17.43 -25.75 11.15
N ALA A 394 -16.43 -26.61 10.91
CA ALA A 394 -15.21 -26.62 11.72
C ALA A 394 -14.43 -25.28 11.59
N LEU A 395 -14.31 -24.73 10.38
CA LEU A 395 -13.71 -23.40 10.16
C LEU A 395 -14.50 -22.29 10.86
N CYS A 396 -15.84 -22.32 10.82
CA CYS A 396 -16.65 -21.37 11.57
C CYS A 396 -16.34 -21.43 13.07
N ASP A 397 -16.21 -22.63 13.65
CA ASP A 397 -15.88 -22.80 15.06
C ASP A 397 -14.47 -22.32 15.38
N GLU A 398 -13.52 -22.51 14.49
CA GLU A 398 -12.15 -22.02 14.62
C GLU A 398 -12.08 -20.49 14.60
N ILE A 399 -12.73 -19.84 13.62
CA ILE A 399 -12.84 -18.38 13.54
C ILE A 399 -13.43 -17.80 14.83
N LEU A 400 -14.55 -18.39 15.32
CA LEU A 400 -15.23 -17.92 16.53
C LEU A 400 -14.41 -18.12 17.80
N LYS A 401 -13.49 -19.10 17.84
CA LYS A 401 -12.61 -19.39 18.99
C LYS A 401 -11.29 -18.63 18.94
N SER A 402 -10.87 -18.12 17.80
CA SER A 402 -9.55 -17.51 17.62
C SER A 402 -9.30 -16.29 18.52
N GLY A 403 -10.36 -15.55 18.87
CA GLY A 403 -10.25 -14.27 19.60
C GLY A 403 -9.73 -13.10 18.75
N GLU A 404 -9.38 -13.34 17.50
CA GLU A 404 -8.84 -12.34 16.57
C GLU A 404 -9.92 -11.75 15.64
N ALA A 405 -11.12 -12.36 15.63
CA ALA A 405 -12.25 -11.92 14.80
C ALA A 405 -12.94 -10.69 15.43
N ASP A 406 -13.08 -9.63 14.65
CA ASP A 406 -13.90 -8.48 15.04
C ASP A 406 -15.42 -8.80 15.00
N SER A 407 -16.24 -7.88 15.49
CA SER A 407 -17.70 -8.06 15.53
C SER A 407 -18.32 -8.35 14.15
N THR A 408 -17.74 -7.81 13.09
CA THR A 408 -18.23 -7.98 11.72
C THR A 408 -17.92 -9.39 11.21
N VAL A 409 -16.68 -9.85 11.42
CA VAL A 409 -16.27 -11.22 11.10
C VAL A 409 -17.09 -12.23 11.89
N VAL A 410 -17.27 -12.00 13.21
CA VAL A 410 -18.11 -12.87 14.07
C VAL A 410 -19.54 -12.94 13.55
N ALA A 411 -20.14 -11.80 13.17
CA ALA A 411 -21.50 -11.77 12.61
C ALA A 411 -21.60 -12.55 11.30
N ARG A 412 -20.64 -12.37 10.38
CA ARG A 412 -20.60 -13.11 9.10
C ARG A 412 -20.43 -14.61 9.33
N THR A 413 -19.53 -14.98 10.24
CA THR A 413 -19.28 -16.40 10.57
C THR A 413 -20.52 -17.07 11.13
N TRP A 414 -21.25 -16.40 12.05
CA TRP A 414 -22.53 -16.91 12.54
C TRP A 414 -23.60 -16.98 11.45
N SER A 415 -23.62 -16.05 10.49
CA SER A 415 -24.51 -16.10 9.33
C SER A 415 -24.21 -17.33 8.46
N ALA A 416 -22.93 -17.51 8.08
CA ALA A 416 -22.49 -18.66 7.30
C ALA A 416 -22.84 -19.99 7.98
N LYS A 417 -22.65 -20.08 9.30
CA LYS A 417 -23.03 -21.23 10.11
C LYS A 417 -24.53 -21.47 10.10
N GLY A 418 -25.32 -20.40 10.05
CA GLY A 418 -26.77 -20.46 9.89
C GLY A 418 -27.18 -21.04 8.55
N ASP A 419 -26.58 -20.57 7.46
CA ASP A 419 -26.82 -21.07 6.10
C ASP A 419 -26.47 -22.57 6.02
N ILE A 420 -25.27 -22.96 6.49
CA ILE A 420 -24.81 -24.37 6.46
C ILE A 420 -25.76 -25.29 7.24
N TYR A 421 -26.18 -24.90 8.46
CA TYR A 421 -27.13 -25.69 9.22
C TYR A 421 -28.49 -25.78 8.54
N TYR A 422 -28.88 -24.75 7.78
CA TYR A 422 -30.12 -24.80 7.02
C TYR A 422 -30.02 -25.77 5.85
N ASP A 423 -28.89 -25.77 5.12
CA ASP A 423 -28.61 -26.69 4.02
C ASP A 423 -28.54 -28.16 4.50
N LEU A 424 -28.16 -28.36 5.75
CA LEU A 424 -28.16 -29.69 6.43
C LEU A 424 -29.51 -30.07 7.07
N ASP A 425 -30.59 -29.34 6.79
CA ASP A 425 -31.93 -29.53 7.39
C ASP A 425 -31.96 -29.34 8.93
N GLU A 426 -30.89 -28.83 9.53
CA GLU A 426 -30.79 -28.58 10.96
C GLU A 426 -31.42 -27.23 11.36
N THR A 427 -32.69 -27.02 10.95
CA THR A 427 -33.39 -25.72 11.07
C THR A 427 -33.30 -25.08 12.45
N LYS A 428 -33.31 -25.85 13.54
CA LYS A 428 -33.21 -25.29 14.92
C LYS A 428 -31.85 -24.69 15.19
N LYS A 429 -30.77 -25.30 14.69
CA LYS A 429 -29.40 -24.78 14.83
C LYS A 429 -29.21 -23.57 13.92
N ALA A 430 -29.73 -23.61 12.70
CA ALA A 430 -29.72 -22.51 11.77
C ALA A 430 -30.30 -21.25 12.39
N PHE A 431 -31.50 -21.31 12.96
CA PHE A 431 -32.14 -20.16 13.57
C PHE A 431 -31.39 -19.60 14.79
N LYS A 432 -30.76 -20.49 15.60
CA LYS A 432 -29.88 -20.02 16.70
C LYS A 432 -28.65 -19.28 16.18
N ALA A 433 -28.07 -19.75 15.07
CA ALA A 433 -26.92 -19.12 14.45
C ALA A 433 -27.27 -17.74 13.87
N TYR A 434 -28.40 -17.60 13.18
CA TYR A 434 -28.88 -16.30 12.71
C TYR A 434 -29.20 -15.34 13.87
N ASP A 435 -29.83 -15.82 14.94
CA ASP A 435 -30.04 -15.01 16.14
C ASP A 435 -28.70 -14.55 16.76
N ALA A 436 -27.66 -15.39 16.74
CA ALA A 436 -26.32 -15.04 17.18
C ALA A 436 -25.68 -13.98 16.26
N SER A 437 -25.77 -14.15 14.93
CA SER A 437 -25.29 -13.17 13.97
C SER A 437 -25.88 -11.77 14.20
N LEU A 438 -27.21 -11.71 14.37
CA LEU A 438 -27.93 -10.45 14.57
C LEU A 438 -27.68 -9.78 15.94
N LYS A 439 -27.07 -10.47 16.91
CA LYS A 439 -26.59 -9.84 18.15
C LYS A 439 -25.34 -8.99 17.91
N TYR A 440 -24.48 -9.38 16.99
CA TYR A 440 -23.27 -8.65 16.65
C TYR A 440 -23.52 -7.58 15.58
N GLN A 441 -24.43 -7.86 14.61
CA GLN A 441 -24.81 -6.92 13.57
C GLN A 441 -26.32 -6.97 13.32
N SER A 442 -27.09 -6.19 14.09
CA SER A 442 -28.57 -6.22 14.13
C SER A 442 -29.24 -5.68 12.85
N ASP A 443 -28.50 -5.01 12.00
CA ASP A 443 -28.90 -4.41 10.74
C ASP A 443 -28.32 -5.10 9.50
N ASN A 444 -27.76 -6.32 9.66
CA ASN A 444 -27.29 -7.10 8.53
C ASN A 444 -28.46 -7.52 7.65
N ILE A 445 -28.64 -6.80 6.54
CA ILE A 445 -29.77 -6.92 5.63
C ILE A 445 -29.87 -8.31 5.00
N TYR A 446 -28.71 -8.89 4.62
CA TYR A 446 -28.64 -10.25 4.09
C TYR A 446 -29.21 -11.27 5.09
N VAL A 447 -28.75 -11.23 6.34
CA VAL A 447 -29.22 -12.14 7.39
C VAL A 447 -30.70 -11.88 7.70
N LEU A 448 -31.14 -10.64 7.77
CA LEU A 448 -32.53 -10.30 8.01
C LEU A 448 -33.44 -10.88 6.94
N ASN A 449 -33.05 -10.78 5.66
CA ASN A 449 -33.84 -11.32 4.56
C ASN A 449 -33.87 -12.87 4.57
N ASN A 450 -32.71 -13.52 4.63
CA ASN A 450 -32.64 -14.98 4.54
C ASN A 450 -33.32 -15.65 5.73
N TYR A 451 -33.06 -15.15 6.93
CA TYR A 451 -33.71 -15.67 8.13
C TYR A 451 -35.25 -15.47 8.06
N ALA A 452 -35.72 -14.31 7.58
CA ALA A 452 -37.15 -14.06 7.38
C ALA A 452 -37.76 -15.04 6.38
N TYR A 453 -37.09 -15.28 5.26
CA TYR A 453 -37.53 -16.26 4.27
C TYR A 453 -37.63 -17.66 4.87
N TYR A 454 -36.59 -18.14 5.57
CA TYR A 454 -36.59 -19.47 6.19
C TYR A 454 -37.63 -19.62 7.31
N LEU A 455 -37.89 -18.57 8.09
CA LEU A 455 -39.01 -18.57 9.03
C LEU A 455 -40.36 -18.72 8.30
N CYS A 456 -40.51 -18.04 7.16
CA CYS A 456 -41.73 -18.07 6.38
C CYS A 456 -42.02 -19.45 5.80
N ILE A 457 -41.07 -20.07 5.10
CA ILE A 457 -41.27 -21.40 4.48
C ILE A 457 -41.45 -22.51 5.52
N ASN A 458 -40.84 -22.37 6.71
CA ASN A 458 -41.06 -23.28 7.84
C ASN A 458 -42.34 -22.94 8.64
N ARG A 459 -43.13 -21.96 8.24
CA ARG A 459 -44.35 -21.48 8.91
C ARG A 459 -44.14 -21.16 10.39
N LYS A 460 -42.98 -20.63 10.73
CA LYS A 460 -42.60 -20.26 12.10
C LYS A 460 -42.54 -18.74 12.23
N ASN A 461 -43.16 -18.21 13.27
CA ASN A 461 -43.09 -16.80 13.67
C ASN A 461 -43.16 -15.80 12.50
N LEU A 462 -44.23 -15.90 11.68
CA LEU A 462 -44.44 -14.99 10.53
C LEU A 462 -44.39 -13.51 10.90
N LYS A 463 -44.75 -13.12 12.14
CA LYS A 463 -44.64 -11.74 12.61
C LYS A 463 -43.19 -11.28 12.70
N LYS A 464 -42.29 -12.13 13.22
CA LYS A 464 -40.84 -11.84 13.26
C LYS A 464 -40.29 -11.76 11.82
N ALA A 465 -40.64 -12.71 10.96
CA ALA A 465 -40.25 -12.74 9.56
C ALA A 465 -40.65 -11.44 8.84
N TRP A 466 -41.90 -11.00 9.03
CA TRP A 466 -42.41 -9.75 8.45
C TRP A 466 -41.61 -8.54 8.92
N GLN A 467 -41.31 -8.42 10.23
CA GLN A 467 -40.52 -7.32 10.78
C GLN A 467 -39.11 -7.26 10.21
N MET A 468 -38.46 -8.40 10.03
CA MET A 468 -37.10 -8.50 9.51
C MET A 468 -37.05 -8.19 8.02
N SER A 469 -37.93 -8.81 7.22
CA SER A 469 -37.99 -8.59 5.78
C SER A 469 -38.42 -7.17 5.44
N LYS A 470 -39.27 -6.54 6.28
CA LYS A 470 -39.61 -5.10 6.15
C LYS A 470 -38.38 -4.23 6.22
N LYS A 471 -37.47 -4.46 7.19
CA LYS A 471 -36.20 -3.73 7.29
C LYS A 471 -35.32 -3.92 6.04
N ALA A 472 -35.28 -5.13 5.50
CA ALA A 472 -34.51 -5.42 4.29
C ALA A 472 -35.04 -4.63 3.07
N VAL A 473 -36.37 -4.60 2.87
CA VAL A 473 -36.99 -3.82 1.79
C VAL A 473 -36.87 -2.31 2.01
N GLU A 474 -36.89 -1.82 3.26
CA GLU A 474 -36.68 -0.41 3.57
C GLU A 474 -35.25 0.04 3.26
N ALA A 475 -34.26 -0.83 3.49
CA ALA A 475 -32.85 -0.54 3.21
C ALA A 475 -32.52 -0.63 1.71
N GLU A 476 -33.06 -1.62 1.01
CA GLU A 476 -32.87 -1.81 -0.44
C GLU A 476 -34.24 -1.98 -1.14
N PRO A 477 -34.95 -0.88 -1.40
CA PRO A 477 -36.31 -0.92 -1.89
C PRO A 477 -36.45 -1.45 -3.33
N ASP A 478 -35.38 -1.51 -4.07
CA ASP A 478 -35.35 -1.93 -5.48
C ASP A 478 -34.70 -3.32 -5.67
N ASN A 479 -34.42 -4.02 -4.58
CA ASN A 479 -33.88 -5.39 -4.62
C ASN A 479 -35.02 -6.39 -4.84
N ALA A 480 -35.03 -7.07 -6.00
CA ALA A 480 -36.06 -8.01 -6.39
C ALA A 480 -36.21 -9.17 -5.41
N THR A 481 -35.12 -9.71 -4.87
CA THR A 481 -35.11 -10.81 -3.91
C THR A 481 -35.73 -10.41 -2.57
N TYR A 482 -35.46 -9.18 -2.10
CA TYR A 482 -36.04 -8.71 -0.84
C TYR A 482 -37.53 -8.39 -0.99
N LEU A 483 -37.92 -7.86 -2.15
CA LEU A 483 -39.33 -7.64 -2.50
C LEU A 483 -40.09 -8.96 -2.61
N ASP A 484 -39.49 -10.00 -3.18
CA ASP A 484 -40.04 -11.35 -3.23
C ASP A 484 -40.26 -11.92 -1.84
N THR A 485 -39.22 -11.95 -1.02
CA THR A 485 -39.29 -12.44 0.37
C THR A 485 -40.39 -11.75 1.15
N PHE A 486 -40.47 -10.43 1.07
CA PHE A 486 -41.49 -9.66 1.78
C PHE A 486 -42.91 -9.95 1.24
N GLY A 487 -43.06 -10.00 -0.07
CA GLY A 487 -44.30 -10.38 -0.71
C GLY A 487 -44.74 -11.80 -0.35
N TRP A 488 -43.80 -12.74 -0.34
CA TRP A 488 -44.08 -14.14 0.04
C TRP A 488 -44.51 -14.27 1.50
N ILE A 489 -43.89 -13.51 2.40
CA ILE A 489 -44.32 -13.47 3.81
C ILE A 489 -45.73 -12.89 3.94
N LEU A 490 -46.04 -11.77 3.25
CA LEU A 490 -47.38 -11.20 3.23
C LEU A 490 -48.43 -12.20 2.72
N TYR A 491 -48.12 -12.91 1.63
CA TYR A 491 -48.98 -13.98 1.10
C TYR A 491 -49.25 -15.07 2.14
N ASN A 492 -48.22 -15.58 2.81
CA ASN A 492 -48.35 -16.61 3.85
C ASN A 492 -49.05 -16.10 5.13
N MET A 493 -49.10 -14.77 5.34
CA MET A 493 -49.91 -14.12 6.38
C MET A 493 -51.37 -13.91 5.97
N GLY A 494 -51.81 -14.36 4.77
CA GLY A 494 -53.16 -14.21 4.25
C GLY A 494 -53.47 -12.79 3.71
N ARG A 495 -52.42 -12.05 3.26
CA ARG A 495 -52.49 -10.69 2.73
C ARG A 495 -52.06 -10.59 1.25
N PRO A 496 -52.72 -11.37 0.33
CA PRO A 496 -52.24 -11.48 -1.05
C PRO A 496 -52.35 -10.16 -1.85
N GLU A 497 -53.30 -9.27 -1.52
CA GLU A 497 -53.46 -7.97 -2.19
C GLU A 497 -52.24 -7.07 -1.94
N GLU A 498 -51.71 -7.09 -0.70
CA GLU A 498 -50.51 -6.34 -0.36
C GLU A 498 -49.25 -6.99 -0.98
N ALA A 499 -49.17 -8.31 -0.94
CA ALA A 499 -48.09 -9.09 -1.59
C ALA A 499 -47.99 -8.73 -3.08
N LEU A 500 -49.10 -8.62 -3.78
CA LEU A 500 -49.18 -8.29 -5.21
C LEU A 500 -48.40 -7.01 -5.55
N THR A 501 -48.47 -5.99 -4.68
CA THR A 501 -47.78 -4.72 -4.90
C THR A 501 -46.25 -4.92 -4.90
N HIS A 502 -45.72 -5.73 -3.99
CA HIS A 502 -44.28 -6.02 -3.90
C HIS A 502 -43.81 -6.89 -5.07
N PHE A 503 -44.58 -7.88 -5.48
CA PHE A 503 -44.26 -8.68 -6.66
C PHE A 503 -44.25 -7.87 -7.95
N LYS A 504 -45.19 -6.92 -8.13
CA LYS A 504 -45.16 -6.00 -9.27
C LYS A 504 -43.88 -5.18 -9.33
N ARG A 505 -43.39 -4.73 -8.18
CA ARG A 505 -42.09 -4.02 -8.09
C ARG A 505 -40.93 -4.99 -8.36
N ALA A 506 -40.91 -6.18 -7.80
CA ALA A 506 -39.89 -7.20 -8.06
C ALA A 506 -39.74 -7.47 -9.57
N MET A 507 -40.87 -7.54 -10.30
CA MET A 507 -40.85 -7.72 -11.76
C MET A 507 -40.18 -6.57 -12.52
N ILE A 508 -40.16 -5.36 -11.98
CA ILE A 508 -39.49 -4.19 -12.58
C ILE A 508 -37.98 -4.30 -12.37
N TYR A 509 -37.54 -4.77 -11.21
CA TYR A 509 -36.14 -4.79 -10.77
C TYR A 509 -35.42 -6.14 -10.99
N GLY A 510 -35.80 -6.90 -12.02
CA GLY A 510 -35.08 -8.12 -12.43
C GLY A 510 -35.77 -9.43 -12.02
N GLY A 511 -36.86 -9.40 -11.28
CA GLY A 511 -37.58 -10.62 -10.87
C GLY A 511 -38.11 -11.50 -12.02
N LYS A 512 -38.11 -11.00 -13.26
CA LYS A 512 -38.47 -11.75 -14.46
C LYS A 512 -37.47 -12.84 -14.84
N GLU A 513 -36.25 -12.76 -14.33
CA GLU A 513 -35.15 -13.67 -14.61
C GLU A 513 -35.01 -14.77 -13.56
N SER A 514 -35.81 -14.69 -12.48
CA SER A 514 -35.83 -15.69 -11.41
C SER A 514 -37.06 -16.59 -11.50
N PRO A 515 -36.88 -17.91 -11.65
CA PRO A 515 -38.01 -18.86 -11.67
C PRO A 515 -38.75 -18.89 -10.33
N VAL A 516 -38.05 -18.66 -9.21
CA VAL A 516 -38.64 -18.61 -7.87
C VAL A 516 -39.57 -17.40 -7.73
N ILE A 517 -39.14 -16.21 -8.13
CA ILE A 517 -39.95 -14.99 -8.04
C ILE A 517 -41.18 -15.07 -8.97
N LEU A 518 -41.01 -15.65 -10.16
CA LEU A 518 -42.09 -15.86 -11.08
C LEU A 518 -43.15 -16.84 -10.52
N ASP A 519 -42.70 -17.92 -9.86
CA ASP A 519 -43.56 -18.90 -9.22
C ASP A 519 -44.34 -18.30 -8.05
N HIS A 520 -43.65 -17.61 -7.13
CA HIS A 520 -44.30 -16.91 -6.00
C HIS A 520 -45.31 -15.87 -6.48
N TYR A 521 -44.98 -15.10 -7.51
CA TYR A 521 -45.90 -14.15 -8.10
C TYR A 521 -47.15 -14.82 -8.69
N ALA A 522 -46.96 -15.93 -9.38
CA ALA A 522 -48.08 -16.70 -9.93
C ALA A 522 -48.96 -17.27 -8.83
N GLU A 523 -48.43 -17.78 -7.72
CA GLU A 523 -49.19 -18.24 -6.55
C GLU A 523 -50.05 -17.10 -5.95
N VAL A 524 -49.51 -15.89 -5.84
CA VAL A 524 -50.26 -14.75 -5.35
C VAL A 524 -51.40 -14.37 -6.31
N LEU A 525 -51.13 -14.35 -7.62
CA LEU A 525 -52.18 -14.09 -8.63
C LEU A 525 -53.27 -15.16 -8.60
N PHE A 526 -52.90 -16.44 -8.41
CA PHE A 526 -53.85 -17.53 -8.29
C PHE A 526 -54.73 -17.37 -7.05
N ALA A 527 -54.17 -16.99 -5.90
CA ALA A 527 -54.95 -16.72 -4.69
C ALA A 527 -55.94 -15.56 -4.87
N LEU A 528 -55.60 -14.57 -5.68
CA LEU A 528 -56.45 -13.44 -6.06
C LEU A 528 -57.44 -13.80 -7.17
N LYS A 529 -57.52 -15.08 -7.60
CA LYS A 529 -58.39 -15.58 -8.69
C LYS A 529 -58.04 -14.99 -10.08
N GLU A 530 -56.85 -14.40 -10.26
CA GLU A 530 -56.32 -13.93 -11.56
C GLU A 530 -55.67 -15.09 -12.32
N TYR A 531 -56.43 -16.14 -12.59
CA TYR A 531 -55.97 -17.44 -13.06
C TYR A 531 -55.20 -17.39 -14.38
N ASP A 532 -55.68 -16.63 -15.36
CA ASP A 532 -55.01 -16.55 -16.66
C ASP A 532 -53.63 -15.89 -16.54
N ARG A 533 -53.51 -14.86 -15.71
CA ARG A 533 -52.21 -14.25 -15.42
C ARG A 533 -51.28 -15.15 -14.64
N ALA A 534 -51.78 -15.87 -13.65
CA ALA A 534 -50.98 -16.85 -12.91
C ALA A 534 -50.38 -17.88 -13.87
N MET A 535 -51.18 -18.41 -14.81
CA MET A 535 -50.70 -19.37 -15.82
C MET A 535 -49.60 -18.78 -16.72
N VAL A 536 -49.67 -17.52 -17.08
CA VAL A 536 -48.64 -16.86 -17.88
C VAL A 536 -47.28 -16.83 -17.11
N TYR A 537 -47.30 -16.48 -15.82
CA TYR A 537 -46.08 -16.41 -15.03
C TYR A 537 -45.51 -17.77 -14.68
N TRP A 538 -46.34 -18.77 -14.37
CA TRP A 538 -45.88 -20.18 -14.21
C TRP A 538 -45.26 -20.72 -15.50
N ASN A 539 -45.84 -20.47 -16.68
CA ASN A 539 -45.24 -20.89 -17.93
C ASN A 539 -43.88 -20.19 -18.18
N LYS A 540 -43.74 -18.94 -17.79
CA LYS A 540 -42.43 -18.24 -17.84
C LYS A 540 -41.44 -18.88 -16.87
N ALA A 541 -41.86 -19.15 -15.65
CA ALA A 541 -41.03 -19.83 -14.65
C ALA A 541 -40.54 -21.20 -15.18
N LEU A 542 -41.41 -22.00 -15.79
CA LEU A 542 -41.04 -23.29 -16.38
C LEU A 542 -39.99 -23.18 -17.49
N LEU A 543 -40.04 -22.11 -18.31
CA LEU A 543 -39.10 -21.89 -19.41
C LEU A 543 -37.66 -21.64 -18.94
N ILE A 544 -37.50 -21.03 -17.77
CA ILE A 544 -36.19 -20.65 -17.24
C ILE A 544 -35.80 -21.48 -16.00
N ASN A 545 -36.64 -22.39 -15.54
CA ASN A 545 -36.35 -23.23 -14.38
C ASN A 545 -35.27 -24.27 -14.71
N ASN A 546 -34.09 -24.07 -14.19
CA ASN A 546 -32.93 -24.98 -14.29
C ASN A 546 -32.79 -25.87 -13.04
N GLY A 547 -33.90 -26.14 -12.34
CA GLY A 547 -33.93 -26.98 -11.13
C GLY A 547 -34.09 -26.19 -9.82
N GLU A 548 -34.10 -24.85 -9.86
CA GLU A 548 -34.26 -24.01 -8.67
C GLU A 548 -35.62 -24.16 -7.98
N VAL A 549 -36.67 -24.47 -8.74
CA VAL A 549 -38.02 -24.71 -8.21
C VAL A 549 -38.38 -26.19 -8.41
N GLU A 550 -38.44 -26.94 -7.32
CA GLU A 550 -38.79 -28.37 -7.33
C GLU A 550 -40.25 -28.58 -7.73
N ASP A 551 -40.52 -29.69 -8.48
CA ASP A 551 -41.84 -30.13 -8.92
C ASP A 551 -42.76 -29.01 -9.43
N LEU A 552 -42.16 -27.95 -10.05
CA LEU A 552 -42.92 -26.80 -10.56
C LEU A 552 -44.04 -27.26 -11.53
N GLN A 553 -43.72 -28.20 -12.43
CA GLN A 553 -44.67 -28.71 -13.40
C GLN A 553 -45.86 -29.47 -12.74
N GLY A 554 -45.58 -30.34 -11.75
CA GLY A 554 -46.61 -31.04 -11.01
C GLY A 554 -47.51 -30.14 -10.19
N ARG A 555 -46.93 -29.09 -9.59
CA ARG A 555 -47.71 -28.07 -8.85
C ARG A 555 -48.63 -27.27 -9.78
N ILE A 556 -48.15 -26.84 -10.95
CA ILE A 556 -48.98 -26.16 -11.95
C ILE A 556 -50.14 -27.05 -12.43
N GLN A 557 -49.88 -28.34 -12.65
CA GLN A 557 -50.94 -29.30 -13.05
C GLN A 557 -52.03 -29.39 -11.98
N LYS A 558 -51.66 -29.52 -10.70
CA LYS A 558 -52.61 -29.51 -9.59
C LYS A 558 -53.44 -28.21 -9.54
N ARG A 559 -52.84 -27.05 -9.80
CA ARG A 559 -53.54 -25.76 -9.84
C ARG A 559 -54.50 -25.69 -11.01
N LYS A 560 -54.17 -26.24 -12.21
CA LYS A 560 -55.09 -26.34 -13.36
C LYS A 560 -56.32 -27.19 -13.03
N GLU A 561 -56.16 -28.32 -12.34
CA GLU A 561 -57.27 -29.16 -11.91
C GLU A 561 -58.18 -28.45 -10.89
N MET A 562 -57.63 -27.67 -9.99
CA MET A 562 -58.39 -26.85 -9.05
C MET A 562 -59.24 -25.77 -9.81
N MET A 563 -58.66 -25.13 -10.84
CA MET A 563 -59.36 -24.16 -11.68
C MET A 563 -60.54 -24.80 -12.45
N SER A 564 -60.34 -26.03 -12.96
CA SER A 564 -61.40 -26.76 -13.68
C SER A 564 -62.58 -27.17 -12.80
N LYS A 565 -62.33 -27.39 -11.50
CA LYS A 565 -63.39 -27.73 -10.52
C LYS A 565 -64.10 -26.50 -9.96
N ALA A 566 -63.51 -25.33 -10.10
CA ALA A 566 -64.07 -24.03 -9.62
C ALA A 566 -64.90 -23.28 -10.68
N LYS A 567 -64.82 -23.70 -11.95
CA LYS A 567 -65.75 -23.33 -13.04
C LYS A 567 -66.96 -24.26 -13.05
#